data_0bb45f9e09e055379f5560ac94c4e010
#
_entry.id   0bb45f9e09e055379f5560ac94c4e010
#
_cell.length_a   1.000
_cell.length_b   1.000
_cell.length_c   1.000
_cell.angle_alpha   90.00
_cell.angle_beta   90.00
_cell.angle_gamma   90.00
#
_symmetry.space_group_name_H-M   'P 1'
#
loop_
_entity.id
_entity.type
_entity.pdbx_description
1 polymer ?
#
loop_
_entity_poly.entity_id
_entity_poly.type
_entity_poly.pdbx_seq_one_letter_code
_entity_poly.pdbx_strand_id
1 'polypeptide(L)'
;RYIGVTSTSDQQYGELASIMRNEPLDFIGVDYAIDNRNVEETILPLAQERGIGVLVYVPFGRNRLWSRVEGRDVPEWASEFDANSWGQFFIKFIAAHPAVTVVTPATSQARHMLDNLGAAMGRLPDEATRRRMIEFVDTLPAA
;
A
#
# COMPACT_ATOMS: atom_id res chain seq x y z
N ARG A 1 1.12 22.61 -13.15
CA ARG A 1 0.22 21.99 -14.10
C ARG A 1 -0.66 20.95 -13.41
N TYR A 2 -0.10 20.16 -12.53
CA TYR A 2 -0.82 19.26 -11.65
C TYR A 2 -0.56 19.66 -10.20
N ILE A 3 -1.56 19.45 -9.35
CA ILE A 3 -1.52 19.86 -7.95
C ILE A 3 -1.91 18.70 -7.05
N GLY A 4 -1.23 18.56 -5.92
CA GLY A 4 -1.51 17.51 -4.96
C GLY A 4 -1.08 17.88 -3.57
N VAL A 5 -1.59 17.12 -2.59
CA VAL A 5 -1.23 17.24 -1.18
C VAL A 5 -0.80 15.90 -0.62
N THR A 6 0.04 15.92 0.40
CA THR A 6 0.55 14.71 1.06
C THR A 6 0.26 14.75 2.53
N SER A 7 -0.23 13.64 3.08
CA SER A 7 -0.28 13.41 4.52
C SER A 7 0.12 11.97 4.83
N THR A 8 1.01 11.82 5.82
CA THR A 8 1.42 10.52 6.36
C THR A 8 1.02 10.37 7.83
N SER A 9 -0.01 11.10 8.25
CA SER A 9 -0.53 11.09 9.62
C SER A 9 -2.06 10.97 9.62
N ASP A 10 -2.59 9.97 10.30
CA ASP A 10 -4.03 9.74 10.48
C ASP A 10 -4.72 10.94 11.15
N GLN A 11 -4.01 11.66 12.01
CA GLN A 11 -4.53 12.87 12.67
C GLN A 11 -4.91 13.97 11.68
N GLN A 12 -4.32 13.96 10.48
CA GLN A 12 -4.58 14.93 9.41
C GLN A 12 -5.65 14.46 8.42
N TYR A 13 -6.20 13.26 8.54
CA TYR A 13 -7.16 12.74 7.55
C TYR A 13 -8.46 13.55 7.49
N GLY A 14 -8.90 14.14 8.59
CA GLY A 14 -10.06 15.05 8.57
C GLY A 14 -9.81 16.30 7.72
N GLU A 15 -8.63 16.90 7.87
CA GLU A 15 -8.22 18.06 7.06
C GLU A 15 -7.98 17.66 5.60
N LEU A 16 -7.26 16.56 5.37
CA LEU A 16 -7.03 16.02 4.02
C LEU A 16 -8.35 15.77 3.29
N ALA A 17 -9.31 15.11 3.94
CA ALA A 17 -10.62 14.86 3.36
C ALA A 17 -11.40 16.16 3.05
N SER A 18 -11.26 17.19 3.90
CA SER A 18 -11.82 18.51 3.64
C SER A 18 -11.22 19.16 2.40
N ILE A 19 -9.89 19.13 2.28
CA ILE A 19 -9.18 19.66 1.10
C ILE A 19 -9.59 18.87 -0.15
N MET A 20 -9.63 17.55 -0.09
CA MET A 20 -10.05 16.71 -1.21
C MET A 20 -11.47 17.00 -1.69
N ARG A 21 -12.39 17.42 -0.81
CA ARG A 21 -13.76 17.78 -1.19
C ARG A 21 -13.88 19.15 -1.81
N ASN A 22 -13.06 20.08 -1.38
CA ASN A 22 -13.25 21.51 -1.69
C ASN A 22 -12.25 22.05 -2.73
N GLU A 23 -11.11 21.39 -2.91
CA GLU A 23 -10.05 21.87 -3.80
C GLU A 23 -9.89 20.97 -5.04
N PRO A 24 -9.48 21.53 -6.18
CA PRO A 24 -9.26 20.79 -7.41
C PRO A 24 -7.91 20.06 -7.39
N LEU A 25 -7.82 18.96 -6.67
CA LEU A 25 -6.61 18.15 -6.59
C LEU A 25 -6.54 17.13 -7.73
N ASP A 26 -5.34 16.97 -8.31
CA ASP A 26 -5.02 15.91 -9.24
C ASP A 26 -4.53 14.65 -8.51
N PHE A 27 -3.77 14.83 -7.40
CA PHE A 27 -3.13 13.75 -6.68
C PHE A 27 -3.15 13.96 -5.17
N ILE A 28 -3.12 12.83 -4.44
CA ILE A 28 -2.77 12.79 -3.01
C ILE A 28 -1.63 11.81 -2.77
N GLY A 29 -0.82 12.09 -1.75
CA GLY A 29 0.19 11.16 -1.23
C GLY A 29 -0.17 10.73 0.18
N VAL A 30 -0.24 9.42 0.43
CA VAL A 30 -0.66 8.87 1.73
C VAL A 30 0.21 7.71 2.18
N ASP A 31 0.31 7.53 3.50
CA ASP A 31 0.89 6.36 4.13
C ASP A 31 -0.13 5.20 4.08
N TYR A 32 0.22 4.10 3.43
CA TYR A 32 -0.62 2.93 3.35
C TYR A 32 0.20 1.65 3.29
N ALA A 33 -0.07 0.74 4.19
CA ALA A 33 0.56 -0.56 4.29
C ALA A 33 -0.44 -1.60 4.81
N ILE A 34 -0.13 -2.89 4.68
CA ILE A 34 -1.01 -3.96 5.13
C ILE A 34 -1.27 -3.92 6.66
N ASP A 35 -0.34 -3.34 7.43
CA ASP A 35 -0.45 -3.13 8.88
C ASP A 35 -0.90 -1.70 9.26
N ASN A 36 -1.21 -0.84 8.27
CA ASN A 36 -1.74 0.51 8.44
C ASN A 36 -2.77 0.80 7.35
N ARG A 37 -4.04 0.50 7.61
CA ARG A 37 -5.14 0.53 6.64
C ARG A 37 -6.15 1.66 6.87
N ASN A 38 -5.85 2.60 7.78
CA ASN A 38 -6.79 3.67 8.16
C ASN A 38 -7.25 4.54 6.98
N VAL A 39 -6.42 4.66 5.93
CA VAL A 39 -6.79 5.37 4.68
C VAL A 39 -7.98 4.73 3.95
N GLU A 40 -8.24 3.43 4.15
CA GLU A 40 -9.34 2.70 3.51
C GLU A 40 -10.71 3.15 4.01
N GLU A 41 -10.80 3.76 5.21
CA GLU A 41 -12.08 4.16 5.80
C GLU A 41 -12.70 5.38 5.10
N THR A 42 -11.88 6.36 4.74
CA THR A 42 -12.37 7.65 4.21
C THR A 42 -11.59 8.13 3.00
N ILE A 43 -10.25 8.09 3.05
CA ILE A 43 -9.41 8.77 2.07
C ILE A 43 -9.42 8.06 0.71
N LEU A 44 -9.24 6.75 0.68
CA LEU A 44 -9.25 6.00 -0.57
C LEU A 44 -10.62 5.99 -1.25
N PRO A 45 -11.75 5.78 -0.54
CA PRO A 45 -13.08 5.94 -1.14
C PRO A 45 -13.32 7.33 -1.72
N LEU A 46 -12.93 8.38 -0.99
CA LEU A 46 -13.08 9.75 -1.46
C LEU A 46 -12.20 10.07 -2.68
N ALA A 47 -10.98 9.54 -2.71
CA ALA A 47 -10.10 9.70 -3.88
C ALA A 47 -10.71 9.05 -5.13
N GLN A 48 -11.28 7.85 -4.97
CA GLN A 48 -11.96 7.14 -6.06
C GLN A 48 -13.21 7.89 -6.55
N GLU A 49 -14.05 8.38 -5.63
CA GLU A 49 -15.24 9.19 -5.95
C GLU A 49 -14.88 10.46 -6.73
N ARG A 50 -13.79 11.12 -6.34
CA ARG A 50 -13.32 12.39 -6.91
C ARG A 50 -12.41 12.24 -8.12
N GLY A 51 -12.00 11.02 -8.47
CA GLY A 51 -11.04 10.76 -9.55
C GLY A 51 -9.63 11.30 -9.25
N ILE A 52 -9.24 11.37 -7.97
CA ILE A 52 -7.94 11.85 -7.52
C ILE A 52 -6.95 10.69 -7.56
N GLY A 53 -5.77 10.89 -8.19
CA GLY A 53 -4.71 9.88 -8.21
C GLY A 53 -4.08 9.70 -6.83
N VAL A 54 -3.80 8.44 -6.46
CA VAL A 54 -3.24 8.10 -5.13
C VAL A 54 -1.83 7.57 -5.26
N LEU A 55 -0.88 8.29 -4.65
CA LEU A 55 0.51 7.86 -4.48
C LEU A 55 0.68 7.31 -3.06
N VAL A 56 1.06 6.04 -2.98
CA VAL A 56 1.27 5.38 -1.68
C VAL A 56 2.72 5.48 -1.25
N TYR A 57 2.94 6.05 -0.08
CA TYR A 57 4.22 6.10 0.61
C TYR A 57 4.29 5.03 1.71
N VAL A 58 5.51 4.70 2.12
CA VAL A 58 5.80 3.83 3.27
C VAL A 58 5.13 2.44 3.17
N PRO A 59 5.16 1.75 2.02
CA PRO A 59 4.44 0.49 1.80
C PRO A 59 4.89 -0.66 2.73
N PHE A 60 6.04 -0.50 3.41
CA PHE A 60 6.60 -1.48 4.35
C PHE A 60 6.43 -1.05 5.82
N GLY A 61 5.49 -0.16 6.12
CA GLY A 61 5.18 0.26 7.49
C GLY A 61 6.38 0.85 8.23
N ARG A 62 7.21 1.70 7.59
CA ARG A 62 8.44 2.26 8.18
C ARG A 62 9.38 1.18 8.74
N ASN A 63 9.53 0.08 8.03
CA ASN A 63 10.28 -1.13 8.38
C ASN A 63 9.64 -2.07 9.42
N ARG A 64 8.50 -1.74 10.02
CA ARG A 64 7.81 -2.65 10.98
C ARG A 64 7.51 -4.01 10.37
N LEU A 65 7.07 -4.04 9.10
CA LEU A 65 6.72 -5.29 8.41
C LEU A 65 7.91 -6.23 8.26
N TRP A 66 9.12 -5.70 8.08
CA TRP A 66 10.33 -6.54 7.99
C TRP A 66 10.63 -7.26 9.30
N SER A 67 10.47 -6.60 10.43
CA SER A 67 10.64 -7.23 11.75
C SER A 67 9.62 -8.34 11.99
N ARG A 68 8.38 -8.17 11.49
CA ARG A 68 7.31 -9.18 11.64
C ARG A 68 7.55 -10.45 10.83
N VAL A 69 8.27 -10.37 9.74
CA VAL A 69 8.53 -11.49 8.81
C VAL A 69 9.96 -12.02 8.86
N GLU A 70 10.77 -11.51 9.78
CA GLU A 70 12.16 -11.92 9.92
C GLU A 70 12.29 -13.44 10.11
N GLY A 71 13.17 -14.07 9.32
CA GLY A 71 13.39 -15.52 9.34
C GLY A 71 12.22 -16.36 8.83
N ARG A 72 11.21 -15.77 8.18
CA ARG A 72 10.04 -16.46 7.63
C ARG A 72 10.05 -16.43 6.12
N ASP A 73 9.73 -17.54 5.52
CA ASP A 73 9.45 -17.61 4.09
C ASP A 73 8.07 -17.02 3.77
N VAL A 74 7.92 -16.52 2.54
CA VAL A 74 6.61 -16.12 2.00
C VAL A 74 5.71 -17.36 1.96
N PRO A 75 4.43 -17.28 2.36
CA PRO A 75 3.54 -18.44 2.36
C PRO A 75 3.36 -19.00 0.94
N GLU A 76 3.30 -20.31 0.78
CA GLU A 76 3.19 -20.99 -0.52
C GLU A 76 2.05 -20.47 -1.39
N TRP A 77 0.93 -20.11 -0.76
CA TRP A 77 -0.23 -19.57 -1.47
C TRP A 77 -0.01 -18.16 -2.06
N ALA A 78 1.07 -17.46 -1.71
CA ALA A 78 1.44 -16.21 -2.36
C ALA A 78 1.74 -16.39 -3.86
N SER A 79 2.05 -17.62 -4.29
CA SER A 79 2.16 -18.00 -5.70
C SER A 79 0.85 -17.84 -6.49
N GLU A 80 -0.30 -17.81 -5.82
CA GLU A 80 -1.62 -17.60 -6.45
C GLU A 80 -1.70 -16.22 -7.13
N PHE A 81 -0.93 -15.23 -6.64
CA PHE A 81 -0.82 -13.90 -7.22
C PHE A 81 0.64 -13.52 -7.56
N ASP A 82 1.46 -14.51 -7.86
CA ASP A 82 2.84 -14.35 -8.35
C ASP A 82 3.73 -13.49 -7.43
N ALA A 83 3.59 -13.60 -6.10
CA ALA A 83 4.47 -12.97 -5.15
C ALA A 83 5.54 -13.96 -4.68
N ASN A 84 6.82 -13.67 -4.99
CA ASN A 84 7.97 -14.51 -4.69
C ASN A 84 8.83 -14.00 -3.53
N SER A 85 8.48 -12.86 -2.97
CA SER A 85 9.16 -12.22 -1.84
C SER A 85 8.17 -11.48 -0.97
N TRP A 86 8.57 -11.17 0.28
CA TRP A 86 7.78 -10.32 1.16
C TRP A 86 7.60 -8.90 0.60
N GLY A 87 8.60 -8.37 -0.09
CA GLY A 87 8.48 -7.07 -0.77
C GLY A 87 7.37 -7.08 -1.81
N GLN A 88 7.34 -8.11 -2.66
CA GLN A 88 6.28 -8.29 -3.66
C GLN A 88 4.92 -8.54 -3.01
N PHE A 89 4.86 -9.34 -1.95
CA PHE A 89 3.64 -9.60 -1.19
C PHE A 89 2.99 -8.29 -0.69
N PHE A 90 3.77 -7.46 0.00
CA PHE A 90 3.27 -6.19 0.55
C PHE A 90 2.90 -5.17 -0.53
N ILE A 91 3.70 -5.03 -1.58
CA ILE A 91 3.41 -4.09 -2.67
C ILE A 91 2.17 -4.53 -3.45
N LYS A 92 2.00 -5.82 -3.76
CA LYS A 92 0.83 -6.34 -4.48
C LYS A 92 -0.46 -6.16 -3.68
N PHE A 93 -0.42 -6.31 -2.35
CA PHE A 93 -1.56 -5.99 -1.48
C PHE A 93 -2.07 -4.56 -1.71
N ILE A 94 -1.15 -3.60 -1.75
CA ILE A 94 -1.46 -2.18 -1.93
C ILE A 94 -1.90 -1.90 -3.37
N ALA A 95 -1.13 -2.38 -4.34
CA ALA A 95 -1.37 -2.16 -5.77
C ALA A 95 -2.71 -2.75 -6.26
N ALA A 96 -3.21 -3.77 -5.57
CA ALA A 96 -4.50 -4.39 -5.88
C ALA A 96 -5.72 -3.56 -5.39
N HIS A 97 -5.50 -2.52 -4.57
CA HIS A 97 -6.60 -1.66 -4.14
C HIS A 97 -7.04 -0.74 -5.29
N PRO A 98 -8.34 -0.72 -5.67
CA PRO A 98 -8.81 -0.04 -6.89
C PRO A 98 -8.60 1.49 -6.89
N ALA A 99 -8.47 2.12 -5.73
CA ALA A 99 -8.19 3.55 -5.62
C ALA A 99 -6.70 3.90 -5.74
N VAL A 100 -5.77 2.93 -5.66
CA VAL A 100 -4.34 3.19 -5.69
C VAL A 100 -3.86 3.36 -7.14
N THR A 101 -3.14 4.45 -7.39
CA THR A 101 -2.55 4.74 -8.70
C THR A 101 -1.13 4.22 -8.80
N VAL A 102 -0.31 4.44 -7.76
CA VAL A 102 1.09 4.02 -7.74
C VAL A 102 1.59 3.78 -6.32
N VAL A 103 2.46 2.79 -6.16
CA VAL A 103 3.18 2.50 -4.93
C VAL A 103 4.62 2.96 -5.08
N THR A 104 5.15 3.73 -4.11
CA THR A 104 6.47 4.35 -4.19
C THR A 104 7.44 3.80 -3.13
N PRO A 105 7.87 2.53 -3.22
CA PRO A 105 8.84 1.98 -2.28
C PRO A 105 10.21 2.62 -2.50
N ALA A 106 10.83 3.13 -1.43
CA ALA A 106 12.18 3.66 -1.49
C ALA A 106 13.21 2.60 -1.13
N THR A 107 14.33 2.55 -1.84
CA THR A 107 15.46 1.69 -1.52
C THR A 107 16.77 2.28 -2.06
N SER A 108 17.86 2.04 -1.36
CA SER A 108 19.22 2.35 -1.81
C SER A 108 19.93 1.15 -2.46
N GLN A 109 19.28 -0.02 -2.53
CA GLN A 109 19.89 -1.25 -3.03
C GLN A 109 19.22 -1.69 -4.33
N ALA A 110 20.03 -1.86 -5.38
CA ALA A 110 19.57 -2.28 -6.71
C ALA A 110 18.77 -3.60 -6.68
N ARG A 111 19.21 -4.57 -5.88
CA ARG A 111 18.52 -5.86 -5.73
C ARG A 111 17.09 -5.69 -5.20
N HIS A 112 16.88 -4.79 -4.23
CA HIS A 112 15.55 -4.52 -3.69
C HIS A 112 14.68 -3.76 -4.69
N MET A 113 15.29 -2.89 -5.52
CA MET A 113 14.56 -2.23 -6.61
C MET A 113 14.04 -3.25 -7.62
N LEU A 114 14.88 -4.19 -8.04
CA LEU A 114 14.47 -5.26 -8.97
C LEU A 114 13.36 -6.14 -8.37
N ASP A 115 13.46 -6.48 -7.10
CA ASP A 115 12.43 -7.24 -6.40
C ASP A 115 11.11 -6.47 -6.33
N ASN A 116 11.16 -5.19 -5.94
CA ASN A 116 9.99 -4.31 -5.90
C ASN A 116 9.32 -4.16 -7.29
N LEU A 117 10.11 -4.05 -8.36
CA LEU A 117 9.59 -4.02 -9.73
C LEU A 117 8.89 -5.33 -10.11
N GLY A 118 9.32 -6.46 -9.57
CA GLY A 118 8.65 -7.75 -9.72
C GLY A 118 7.20 -7.73 -9.24
N ALA A 119 6.86 -6.87 -8.28
CA ALA A 119 5.48 -6.70 -7.82
C ALA A 119 4.53 -6.10 -8.89
N ALA A 120 5.07 -5.40 -9.89
CA ALA A 120 4.28 -4.87 -11.02
C ALA A 120 3.99 -5.93 -12.10
N MET A 121 4.55 -7.14 -11.95
CA MET A 121 4.42 -8.23 -12.92
C MET A 121 3.44 -9.29 -12.43
N GLY A 122 2.78 -9.96 -13.41
CA GLY A 122 1.89 -11.08 -13.13
C GLY A 122 0.55 -10.65 -12.52
N ARG A 123 -0.05 -11.57 -11.77
CA ARG A 123 -1.40 -11.41 -11.18
C ARG A 123 -1.36 -10.53 -9.94
N LEU A 124 -2.44 -9.81 -9.71
CA LEU A 124 -2.71 -9.13 -8.44
C LEU A 124 -3.70 -9.95 -7.61
N PRO A 125 -3.63 -9.87 -6.27
CA PRO A 125 -4.61 -10.51 -5.40
C PRO A 125 -5.99 -9.85 -5.60
N ASP A 126 -7.04 -10.67 -5.67
CA ASP A 126 -8.41 -10.20 -5.59
C ASP A 126 -8.79 -9.79 -4.17
N GLU A 127 -10.02 -9.32 -3.97
CA GLU A 127 -10.48 -8.84 -2.67
C GLU A 127 -10.50 -9.95 -1.60
N ALA A 128 -10.86 -11.18 -1.97
CA ALA A 128 -10.87 -12.30 -1.04
C ALA A 128 -9.43 -12.66 -0.62
N THR A 129 -8.52 -12.67 -1.57
CA THR A 129 -7.08 -12.88 -1.33
C THR A 129 -6.48 -11.75 -0.49
N ARG A 130 -6.84 -10.49 -0.75
CA ARG A 130 -6.40 -9.36 0.09
C ARG A 130 -6.87 -9.53 1.55
N ARG A 131 -8.10 -9.96 1.78
CA ARG A 131 -8.58 -10.28 3.15
C ARG A 131 -7.76 -11.38 3.80
N ARG A 132 -7.49 -12.46 3.09
CA ARG A 132 -6.61 -13.55 3.56
C ARG A 132 -5.19 -13.06 3.90
N MET A 133 -4.65 -12.13 3.10
CA MET A 133 -3.35 -11.51 3.37
C MET A 133 -3.36 -10.72 4.68
N ILE A 134 -4.41 -9.94 4.93
CA ILE A 134 -4.59 -9.18 6.18
C ILE A 134 -4.66 -10.13 7.37
N GLU A 135 -5.56 -11.11 7.33
CA GLU A 135 -5.74 -12.10 8.39
C GLU A 135 -4.42 -12.80 8.71
N PHE A 136 -3.68 -13.23 7.68
CA PHE A 136 -2.39 -13.86 7.85
C PHE A 136 -1.36 -12.94 8.52
N VAL A 137 -1.22 -11.71 8.04
CA VAL A 137 -0.26 -10.74 8.63
C VAL A 137 -0.66 -10.38 10.05
N ASP A 138 -1.95 -10.29 10.36
CA ASP A 138 -2.43 -9.98 11.72
C ASP A 138 -2.09 -11.10 12.73
N THR A 139 -1.85 -12.34 12.27
CA THR A 139 -1.36 -13.44 13.12
C THR A 139 0.15 -13.40 13.39
N LEU A 140 0.91 -12.61 12.63
CA LEU A 140 2.36 -12.51 12.82
C LEU A 140 2.70 -11.72 14.10
N PRO A 141 3.89 -11.96 14.70
CA PRO A 141 4.32 -11.20 15.86
C PRO A 141 4.25 -9.70 15.63
N ALA A 142 3.95 -8.92 16.67
CA ALA A 142 4.10 -7.47 16.62
C ALA A 142 5.58 -7.09 16.41
N ALA A 143 5.82 -5.96 15.75
CA ALA A 143 7.16 -5.42 15.52
C ALA A 143 7.76 -4.83 16.80
#